data_9377b5942ca713438b3396f88d7db068
#
_entry.id   9377b5942ca713438b3396f88d7db068
#
_cell.length_a   1.000
_cell.length_b   1.000
_cell.length_c   1.000
_cell.angle_alpha   90.00
_cell.angle_beta   90.00
_cell.angle_gamma   90.00
#
_symmetry.space_group_name_H-M   'P 1'
#
loop_
_entity.id
_entity.type
_entity.pdbx_description
1 polymer ?
#
loop_
_entity_poly.entity_id
_entity_poly.type
_entity_poly.pdbx_seq_one_letter_code
_entity_poly.pdbx_strand_id
1 'polypeptide(L)'
;LWVAFGYSWAFGTDFMESGSPLGAVIGGFDKAFLHGITIDTLTSGNIPELTFVMFQCMFAIITPALILGAFAERIKFSGYMVFIILWVILAYFPMAHWVWGGGFLQEMGAIDFAGGTVVHVNAGISALVMAIMLGQREDYRIGHPITPHNITFVFLGTSFLWLGWFGFNAGSGLAADGLAANAFMVTHIAVSYTHLRAHETVLD
;
A
#
# COMPACT_ATOMS: atom_id res chain seq x y z
N LEU A 1 4.56 3.09 -14.12
CA LEU A 1 4.35 4.38 -13.45
C LEU A 1 5.37 4.61 -12.34
N TRP A 2 5.57 3.60 -11.43
CA TRP A 2 6.46 3.75 -10.28
C TRP A 2 7.88 4.15 -10.67
N VAL A 3 8.55 3.37 -11.52
CA VAL A 3 9.90 3.66 -11.99
C VAL A 3 9.97 4.94 -12.83
N ALA A 4 8.92 5.24 -13.60
CA ALA A 4 8.95 6.40 -14.49
C ALA A 4 8.96 7.74 -13.71
N PHE A 5 8.12 7.87 -12.68
CA PHE A 5 8.01 9.09 -11.88
C PHE A 5 7.45 8.90 -10.48
N GLY A 6 6.74 7.81 -10.20
CA GLY A 6 6.07 7.61 -8.92
C GLY A 6 7.04 7.54 -7.74
N TYR A 7 8.18 6.87 -7.91
CA TYR A 7 9.22 6.85 -6.90
C TYR A 7 9.78 8.26 -6.64
N SER A 8 10.02 9.03 -7.69
CA SER A 8 10.50 10.41 -7.57
C SER A 8 9.47 11.32 -6.89
N TRP A 9 8.18 11.16 -7.20
CA TRP A 9 7.12 11.94 -6.56
C TRP A 9 6.93 11.60 -5.09
N ALA A 10 7.17 10.34 -4.71
CA ALA A 10 7.07 9.91 -3.32
C ALA A 10 8.34 10.24 -2.50
N PHE A 11 9.53 10.10 -3.07
CA PHE A 11 10.81 10.12 -2.35
C PHE A 11 11.88 11.04 -2.97
N GLY A 12 11.55 11.82 -3.98
CA GLY A 12 12.42 12.86 -4.53
C GLY A 12 12.45 14.11 -3.65
N THR A 13 13.50 14.89 -3.74
CA THR A 13 13.78 16.01 -2.84
C THR A 13 13.99 17.36 -3.54
N ASP A 14 14.04 17.39 -4.86
CA ASP A 14 14.35 18.62 -5.60
C ASP A 14 13.38 19.79 -5.33
N PHE A 15 12.07 19.53 -5.15
CA PHE A 15 11.13 20.57 -4.74
C PHE A 15 11.32 21.03 -3.30
N MET A 16 11.82 20.16 -2.42
CA MET A 16 12.14 20.49 -1.04
C MET A 16 13.41 21.35 -0.98
N GLU A 17 14.46 20.93 -1.69
CA GLU A 17 15.75 21.63 -1.75
C GLU A 17 15.61 23.02 -2.40
N SER A 18 14.72 23.17 -3.38
CA SER A 18 14.42 24.46 -4.01
C SER A 18 13.60 25.40 -3.12
N GLY A 19 13.11 24.94 -1.97
CA GLY A 19 12.22 25.70 -1.08
C GLY A 19 10.83 25.93 -1.66
N SER A 20 10.42 25.14 -2.65
CA SER A 20 9.10 25.23 -3.25
C SER A 20 8.03 24.74 -2.27
N PRO A 21 6.89 25.46 -2.11
CA PRO A 21 5.75 24.96 -1.33
C PRO A 21 5.22 23.61 -1.80
N LEU A 22 5.49 23.23 -3.04
CA LEU A 22 5.15 21.92 -3.58
C LEU A 22 5.92 20.80 -2.89
N GLY A 23 7.12 21.05 -2.37
CA GLY A 23 7.93 20.06 -1.66
C GLY A 23 7.28 19.51 -0.39
N ALA A 24 6.31 20.23 0.20
CA ALA A 24 5.51 19.70 1.31
C ALA A 24 4.42 18.71 0.85
N VAL A 25 4.05 18.72 -0.43
CA VAL A 25 2.91 17.98 -1.01
C VAL A 25 3.36 16.86 -1.91
N ILE A 26 4.47 17.02 -2.62
CA ILE A 26 4.99 16.04 -3.58
C ILE A 26 6.49 16.22 -3.75
N GLY A 27 7.23 15.12 -3.97
CA GLY A 27 8.62 15.16 -4.42
C GLY A 27 8.70 15.65 -5.87
N GLY A 28 9.91 15.95 -6.33
CA GLY A 28 10.10 16.43 -7.68
C GLY A 28 10.38 15.32 -8.70
N PHE A 29 11.28 15.61 -9.64
CA PHE A 29 11.63 14.73 -10.74
C PHE A 29 13.10 14.27 -10.72
N ASP A 30 13.84 14.62 -9.67
CA ASP A 30 15.26 14.28 -9.47
C ASP A 30 15.57 12.79 -9.62
N LYS A 31 14.64 11.94 -9.20
CA LYS A 31 14.75 10.46 -9.27
C LYS A 31 13.88 9.83 -10.38
N ALA A 32 13.31 10.63 -11.28
CA ALA A 32 12.50 10.09 -12.37
C ALA A 32 13.34 9.13 -13.24
N PHE A 33 12.72 8.02 -13.66
CA PHE A 33 13.39 6.91 -14.35
C PHE A 33 14.62 6.37 -13.60
N LEU A 34 14.61 6.47 -12.24
CA LEU A 34 15.71 6.10 -11.34
C LEU A 34 17.00 6.88 -11.64
N HIS A 35 16.89 8.11 -12.15
CA HIS A 35 18.04 8.95 -12.41
C HIS A 35 18.89 9.11 -11.14
N GLY A 36 20.20 8.98 -11.27
CA GLY A 36 21.15 9.07 -10.16
C GLY A 36 21.21 7.85 -9.24
N ILE A 37 20.36 6.85 -9.41
CA ILE A 37 20.34 5.62 -8.60
C ILE A 37 21.16 4.54 -9.32
N THR A 38 22.22 4.09 -8.65
CA THR A 38 23.12 3.04 -9.14
C THR A 38 23.10 1.81 -8.23
N ILE A 39 23.83 0.77 -8.58
CA ILE A 39 23.98 -0.43 -7.73
C ILE A 39 24.67 -0.13 -6.39
N ASP A 40 25.43 0.95 -6.31
CA ASP A 40 26.18 1.36 -5.12
C ASP A 40 25.47 2.45 -4.32
N THR A 41 24.35 2.98 -4.82
CA THR A 41 23.59 4.02 -4.11
C THR A 41 22.91 3.43 -2.89
N LEU A 42 23.12 4.04 -1.72
CA LEU A 42 22.51 3.64 -0.47
C LEU A 42 21.51 4.69 0.01
N THR A 43 20.45 4.23 0.67
CA THR A 43 19.57 5.10 1.47
C THR A 43 20.28 5.56 2.74
N SER A 44 19.69 6.53 3.46
CA SER A 44 20.18 6.95 4.77
C SER A 44 20.26 5.82 5.81
N GLY A 45 19.52 4.72 5.62
CA GLY A 45 19.55 3.51 6.44
C GLY A 45 20.55 2.44 5.97
N ASN A 46 21.49 2.77 5.09
CA ASN A 46 22.47 1.84 4.52
C ASN A 46 21.87 0.65 3.73
N ILE A 47 20.66 0.80 3.24
CA ILE A 47 20.04 -0.20 2.36
C ILE A 47 20.31 0.21 0.92
N PRO A 48 20.66 -0.74 0.00
CA PRO A 48 20.74 -0.43 -1.42
C PRO A 48 19.46 0.25 -1.91
N GLU A 49 19.58 1.43 -2.52
CA GLU A 49 18.40 2.23 -2.90
C GLU A 49 17.52 1.49 -3.91
N LEU A 50 18.10 0.68 -4.78
CA LEU A 50 17.33 -0.17 -5.69
C LEU A 50 16.43 -1.19 -4.93
N THR A 51 16.91 -1.72 -3.80
CA THR A 51 16.09 -2.58 -2.92
C THR A 51 14.93 -1.79 -2.31
N PHE A 52 15.20 -0.57 -1.84
CA PHE A 52 14.18 0.31 -1.29
C PHE A 52 13.15 0.72 -2.36
N VAL A 53 13.58 1.03 -3.59
CA VAL A 53 12.68 1.30 -4.73
C VAL A 53 11.70 0.15 -4.96
N MET A 54 12.20 -1.09 -4.98
CA MET A 54 11.36 -2.27 -5.20
C MET A 54 10.49 -2.59 -4.01
N PHE A 55 10.99 -2.44 -2.79
CA PHE A 55 10.21 -2.59 -1.57
C PHE A 55 9.02 -1.62 -1.56
N GLN A 56 9.25 -0.35 -1.81
CA GLN A 56 8.19 0.66 -1.89
C GLN A 56 7.27 0.48 -3.11
N CYS A 57 7.76 -0.11 -4.19
CA CYS A 57 6.93 -0.50 -5.33
C CYS A 57 5.85 -1.52 -4.93
N MET A 58 6.17 -2.47 -4.04
CA MET A 58 5.19 -3.46 -3.58
C MET A 58 4.03 -2.80 -2.82
N PHE A 59 4.29 -1.74 -2.05
CA PHE A 59 3.23 -0.97 -1.40
C PHE A 59 2.36 -0.22 -2.43
N ALA A 60 2.97 0.35 -3.46
CA ALA A 60 2.23 1.01 -4.54
C ALA A 60 1.35 0.04 -5.35
N ILE A 61 1.74 -1.23 -5.43
CA ILE A 61 0.98 -2.29 -6.11
C ILE A 61 -0.16 -2.81 -5.24
N ILE A 62 0.11 -3.12 -3.97
CA ILE A 62 -0.91 -3.74 -3.11
C ILE A 62 -2.01 -2.77 -2.71
N THR A 63 -1.70 -1.49 -2.53
CA THR A 63 -2.68 -0.53 -1.99
C THR A 63 -3.95 -0.40 -2.84
N PRO A 64 -3.89 -0.21 -4.16
CA PRO A 64 -5.10 -0.20 -4.99
C PRO A 64 -5.78 -1.58 -5.06
N ALA A 65 -5.04 -2.68 -4.87
CA ALA A 65 -5.63 -4.01 -4.83
C ALA A 65 -6.53 -4.21 -3.60
N LEU A 66 -6.24 -3.55 -2.47
CA LEU A 66 -7.07 -3.59 -1.27
C LEU A 66 -8.45 -2.92 -1.46
N ILE A 67 -8.59 -2.04 -2.45
CA ILE A 67 -9.87 -1.39 -2.79
C ILE A 67 -10.78 -2.34 -3.57
N LEU A 68 -10.23 -3.38 -4.22
CA LEU A 68 -10.93 -4.25 -5.16
C LEU A 68 -12.25 -4.84 -4.61
N GLY A 69 -12.26 -5.23 -3.33
CA GLY A 69 -13.45 -5.78 -2.69
C GLY A 69 -14.66 -4.85 -2.68
N ALA A 70 -14.43 -3.53 -2.71
CA ALA A 70 -15.48 -2.53 -2.70
C ALA A 70 -16.24 -2.39 -4.03
N PHE A 71 -15.68 -2.87 -5.14
CA PHE A 71 -16.27 -2.72 -6.46
C PHE A 71 -16.23 -4.00 -7.32
N ALA A 72 -15.74 -5.11 -6.77
CA ALA A 72 -15.80 -6.40 -7.45
C ALA A 72 -17.22 -6.67 -7.96
N GLU A 73 -17.35 -7.21 -9.18
CA GLU A 73 -18.62 -7.49 -9.89
C GLU A 73 -19.45 -6.27 -10.29
N ARG A 74 -19.07 -5.04 -9.90
CA ARG A 74 -19.84 -3.82 -10.14
C ARG A 74 -19.20 -2.83 -11.11
N ILE A 75 -17.95 -3.09 -11.53
CA ILE A 75 -17.19 -2.25 -12.45
C ILE A 75 -16.64 -3.08 -13.60
N LYS A 76 -16.57 -2.50 -14.79
CA LYS A 76 -15.87 -3.12 -15.92
C LYS A 76 -14.36 -3.10 -15.69
N PHE A 77 -13.64 -4.14 -16.13
CA PHE A 77 -12.21 -4.23 -15.98
C PHE A 77 -11.45 -3.02 -16.57
N SER A 78 -11.87 -2.51 -17.71
CA SER A 78 -11.29 -1.29 -18.30
C SER A 78 -11.45 -0.06 -17.41
N GLY A 79 -12.62 0.10 -16.78
CA GLY A 79 -12.86 1.17 -15.79
C GLY A 79 -11.97 1.02 -14.57
N TYR A 80 -11.79 -0.21 -14.09
CA TYR A 80 -10.86 -0.51 -13.01
C TYR A 80 -9.40 -0.13 -13.35
N MET A 81 -8.94 -0.46 -14.55
CA MET A 81 -7.58 -0.10 -15.00
C MET A 81 -7.37 1.42 -15.03
N VAL A 82 -8.34 2.17 -15.57
CA VAL A 82 -8.28 3.64 -15.57
C VAL A 82 -8.30 4.19 -14.14
N PHE A 83 -9.17 3.65 -13.29
CA PHE A 83 -9.23 4.03 -11.88
C PHE A 83 -7.89 3.83 -11.18
N ILE A 84 -7.27 2.65 -11.28
CA ILE A 84 -5.97 2.38 -10.64
C ILE A 84 -4.91 3.38 -11.08
N ILE A 85 -4.79 3.63 -12.40
CA ILE A 85 -3.78 4.54 -12.93
C ILE A 85 -3.95 5.93 -12.33
N LEU A 86 -5.16 6.49 -12.37
CA LEU A 86 -5.44 7.81 -11.85
C LEU A 86 -5.31 7.86 -10.32
N TRP A 87 -5.80 6.84 -9.63
CA TRP A 87 -5.78 6.80 -8.18
C TRP A 87 -4.34 6.73 -7.62
N VAL A 88 -3.49 5.91 -8.22
CA VAL A 88 -2.08 5.80 -7.80
C VAL A 88 -1.36 7.14 -7.99
N ILE A 89 -1.62 7.84 -9.10
CA ILE A 89 -1.01 9.14 -9.38
C ILE A 89 -1.53 10.22 -8.43
N LEU A 90 -2.86 10.30 -8.23
CA LEU A 90 -3.50 11.42 -7.55
C LEU A 90 -3.64 11.21 -6.03
N ALA A 91 -3.66 9.98 -5.56
CA ALA A 91 -3.84 9.65 -4.15
C ALA A 91 -2.62 8.98 -3.53
N TYR A 92 -2.11 7.90 -4.16
CA TYR A 92 -1.08 7.09 -3.53
C TYR A 92 0.28 7.80 -3.47
N PHE A 93 0.78 8.33 -4.59
CA PHE A 93 2.10 8.98 -4.62
C PHE A 93 2.16 10.21 -3.70
N PRO A 94 1.17 11.12 -3.71
CA PRO A 94 1.15 12.21 -2.74
C PRO A 94 1.09 11.72 -1.29
N MET A 95 0.23 10.75 -0.97
CA MET A 95 0.12 10.23 0.40
C MET A 95 1.44 9.59 0.88
N ALA A 96 2.13 8.85 0.03
CA ALA A 96 3.45 8.29 0.34
C ALA A 96 4.47 9.39 0.62
N HIS A 97 4.46 10.47 -0.16
CA HIS A 97 5.31 11.62 0.08
C HIS A 97 4.98 12.33 1.40
N TRP A 98 3.71 12.59 1.67
CA TRP A 98 3.27 13.28 2.90
C TRP A 98 3.75 12.59 4.16
N VAL A 99 3.76 11.25 4.19
CA VAL A 99 4.00 10.44 5.39
C VAL A 99 5.43 9.92 5.47
N TRP A 100 6.04 9.56 4.33
CA TRP A 100 7.35 8.90 4.29
C TRP A 100 8.43 9.63 3.49
N GLY A 101 8.03 10.57 2.64
CA GLY A 101 8.91 11.25 1.70
C GLY A 101 9.39 12.64 2.13
N GLY A 102 9.19 13.02 3.38
CA GLY A 102 9.55 14.36 3.87
C GLY A 102 8.44 15.40 3.76
N GLY A 103 7.21 14.99 3.38
CA GLY A 103 6.09 15.91 3.27
C GLY A 103 5.48 16.33 4.62
N PHE A 104 4.44 17.16 4.54
CA PHE A 104 3.90 17.89 5.69
C PHE A 104 3.42 17.00 6.86
N LEU A 105 2.90 15.80 6.60
CA LEU A 105 2.48 14.91 7.69
C LEU A 105 3.67 14.35 8.47
N GLN A 106 4.76 14.03 7.77
CA GLN A 106 5.99 13.60 8.42
C GLN A 106 6.60 14.73 9.26
N GLU A 107 6.60 15.97 8.76
CA GLU A 107 7.04 17.15 9.51
C GLU A 107 6.17 17.43 10.74
N MET A 108 4.88 17.15 10.68
CA MET A 108 3.96 17.23 11.83
C MET A 108 4.17 16.11 12.86
N GLY A 109 5.06 15.14 12.59
CA GLY A 109 5.36 14.02 13.50
C GLY A 109 4.43 12.82 13.35
N ALA A 110 3.73 12.67 12.24
CA ALA A 110 2.94 11.48 11.96
C ALA A 110 3.84 10.24 11.88
N ILE A 111 3.46 9.18 12.62
CA ILE A 111 4.19 7.90 12.64
C ILE A 111 3.38 6.87 11.88
N ASP A 112 3.96 6.37 10.80
CA ASP A 112 3.42 5.26 10.02
C ASP A 112 4.53 4.26 9.73
N PHE A 113 4.57 3.18 10.50
CA PHE A 113 5.66 2.19 10.45
C PHE A 113 5.64 1.36 9.17
N ALA A 114 4.46 0.90 8.77
CA ALA A 114 4.32 -0.03 7.65
C ALA A 114 3.11 0.25 6.75
N GLY A 115 2.55 1.44 6.76
CA GLY A 115 1.49 1.82 5.84
C GLY A 115 0.09 1.87 6.47
N GLY A 116 -0.02 2.07 7.78
CA GLY A 116 -1.31 2.28 8.42
C GLY A 116 -2.09 3.41 7.75
N THR A 117 -1.45 4.52 7.48
CA THR A 117 -2.03 5.68 6.80
C THR A 117 -1.89 5.57 5.27
N VAL A 118 -0.67 5.38 4.79
CA VAL A 118 -0.35 5.39 3.34
C VAL A 118 -1.11 4.31 2.59
N VAL A 119 -1.24 3.12 3.16
CA VAL A 119 -1.89 1.97 2.54
C VAL A 119 -3.33 1.81 3.04
N HIS A 120 -3.51 1.55 4.35
CA HIS A 120 -4.79 1.06 4.86
C HIS A 120 -5.86 2.14 5.00
N VAL A 121 -5.54 3.30 5.57
CA VAL A 121 -6.50 4.42 5.64
C VAL A 121 -6.82 4.92 4.24
N ASN A 122 -5.82 5.11 3.39
CA ASN A 122 -5.97 5.56 2.02
C ASN A 122 -6.86 4.62 1.19
N ALA A 123 -6.55 3.30 1.21
CA ALA A 123 -7.37 2.31 0.53
C ALA A 123 -8.77 2.18 1.13
N GLY A 124 -8.89 2.18 2.47
CA GLY A 124 -10.16 2.00 3.16
C GLY A 124 -11.16 3.13 2.89
N ILE A 125 -10.72 4.38 2.94
CA ILE A 125 -11.57 5.54 2.59
C ILE A 125 -11.97 5.48 1.11
N SER A 126 -11.03 5.17 0.23
CA SER A 126 -11.33 5.02 -1.20
C SER A 126 -12.34 3.89 -1.46
N ALA A 127 -12.19 2.76 -0.77
CA ALA A 127 -13.13 1.65 -0.81
C ALA A 127 -14.54 2.06 -0.34
N LEU A 128 -14.62 2.82 0.75
CA LEU A 128 -15.90 3.34 1.28
C LEU A 128 -16.59 4.24 0.26
N VAL A 129 -15.87 5.19 -0.33
CA VAL A 129 -16.41 6.10 -1.35
C VAL A 129 -16.89 5.31 -2.57
N MET A 130 -16.10 4.35 -3.05
CA MET A 130 -16.46 3.51 -4.19
C MET A 130 -17.70 2.64 -3.88
N ALA A 131 -17.80 2.07 -2.69
CA ALA A 131 -18.95 1.28 -2.28
C ALA A 131 -20.23 2.12 -2.24
N ILE A 132 -20.16 3.35 -1.74
CA ILE A 132 -21.30 4.29 -1.71
C ILE A 132 -21.71 4.68 -3.13
N MET A 133 -20.75 5.01 -4.01
CA MET A 133 -21.03 5.45 -5.38
C MET A 133 -21.63 4.33 -6.25
N LEU A 134 -21.17 3.10 -6.09
CA LEU A 134 -21.63 1.95 -6.87
C LEU A 134 -22.90 1.29 -6.33
N GLY A 135 -23.25 1.56 -5.07
CA GLY A 135 -24.42 1.00 -4.42
C GLY A 135 -24.27 -0.49 -4.08
N GLN A 136 -25.39 -1.14 -3.81
CA GLN A 136 -25.45 -2.53 -3.38
C GLN A 136 -25.13 -3.50 -4.53
N ARG A 137 -24.54 -4.65 -4.17
CA ARG A 137 -24.36 -5.79 -5.10
C ARG A 137 -25.72 -6.34 -5.50
N GLU A 138 -25.84 -6.79 -6.74
CA GLU A 138 -27.12 -7.30 -7.27
C GLU A 138 -27.65 -8.49 -6.46
N ASP A 139 -26.78 -9.47 -6.17
CA ASP A 139 -27.17 -10.64 -5.36
C ASP A 139 -27.68 -10.25 -3.97
N TYR A 140 -27.04 -9.28 -3.32
CA TYR A 140 -27.49 -8.76 -2.03
C TYR A 140 -28.86 -8.06 -2.18
N ARG A 141 -29.06 -7.27 -3.25
CA ARG A 141 -30.29 -6.52 -3.48
C ARG A 141 -31.50 -7.43 -3.72
N ILE A 142 -31.30 -8.57 -4.37
CA ILE A 142 -32.39 -9.55 -4.65
C ILE A 142 -32.48 -10.66 -3.60
N GLY A 143 -31.68 -10.59 -2.53
CA GLY A 143 -31.72 -11.56 -1.42
C GLY A 143 -31.11 -12.92 -1.75
N HIS A 144 -30.27 -13.02 -2.78
CA HIS A 144 -29.52 -14.25 -3.06
C HIS A 144 -28.37 -14.42 -2.05
N PRO A 145 -28.08 -15.66 -1.62
CA PRO A 145 -26.95 -15.93 -0.76
C PRO A 145 -25.62 -15.59 -1.46
N ILE A 146 -24.77 -14.83 -0.79
CA ILE A 146 -23.43 -14.50 -1.30
C ILE A 146 -22.51 -15.66 -0.91
N THR A 147 -22.31 -16.59 -1.83
CA THR A 147 -21.42 -17.74 -1.62
C THR A 147 -19.98 -17.44 -2.04
N PRO A 148 -18.97 -17.96 -1.36
CA PRO A 148 -17.59 -17.84 -1.78
C PRO A 148 -17.38 -18.45 -3.18
N HIS A 149 -16.67 -17.74 -4.08
CA HIS A 149 -16.39 -18.22 -5.42
C HIS A 149 -15.53 -19.49 -5.40
N ASN A 150 -14.43 -19.46 -4.65
CA ASN A 150 -13.50 -20.59 -4.55
C ASN A 150 -12.70 -20.50 -3.23
N ILE A 151 -13.08 -21.32 -2.26
CA ILE A 151 -12.45 -21.32 -0.93
C ILE A 151 -10.97 -21.72 -1.01
N THR A 152 -10.61 -22.64 -1.89
CA THR A 152 -9.21 -23.07 -2.08
C THR A 152 -8.33 -21.92 -2.54
N PHE A 153 -8.81 -21.09 -3.48
CA PHE A 153 -8.07 -19.91 -3.92
C PHE A 153 -8.02 -18.82 -2.85
N VAL A 154 -9.05 -18.66 -2.04
CA VAL A 154 -9.01 -17.74 -0.90
C VAL A 154 -7.94 -18.18 0.10
N PHE A 155 -7.89 -19.46 0.43
CA PHE A 155 -6.87 -20.02 1.33
C PHE A 155 -5.45 -19.87 0.78
N LEU A 156 -5.26 -20.15 -0.51
CA LEU A 156 -3.98 -19.98 -1.18
C LEU A 156 -3.54 -18.50 -1.17
N GLY A 157 -4.46 -17.59 -1.49
CA GLY A 157 -4.21 -16.14 -1.44
C GLY A 157 -3.83 -15.65 -0.04
N THR A 158 -4.54 -16.14 0.98
CA THR A 158 -4.23 -15.87 2.39
C THR A 158 -2.82 -16.33 2.77
N SER A 159 -2.42 -17.52 2.32
CA SER A 159 -1.10 -18.07 2.60
C SER A 159 0.01 -17.24 1.97
N PHE A 160 -0.16 -16.80 0.73
CA PHE A 160 0.79 -15.89 0.07
C PHE A 160 0.85 -14.52 0.74
N LEU A 161 -0.30 -13.96 1.11
CA LEU A 161 -0.33 -12.69 1.85
C LEU A 161 0.33 -12.82 3.21
N TRP A 162 0.12 -13.92 3.93
CA TRP A 162 0.77 -14.16 5.22
C TRP A 162 2.29 -14.18 5.08
N LEU A 163 2.81 -14.95 4.13
CA LEU A 163 4.25 -14.98 3.86
C LEU A 163 4.76 -13.57 3.47
N GLY A 164 4.07 -12.87 2.58
CA GLY A 164 4.44 -11.52 2.14
C GLY A 164 4.39 -10.49 3.27
N TRP A 165 3.53 -10.71 4.27
CA TRP A 165 3.36 -9.77 5.39
C TRP A 165 4.56 -9.75 6.36
N PHE A 166 5.35 -10.78 6.39
CA PHE A 166 6.64 -10.72 7.08
C PHE A 166 7.56 -9.68 6.44
N GLY A 167 7.65 -9.67 5.12
CA GLY A 167 8.34 -8.60 4.38
C GLY A 167 7.66 -7.23 4.56
N PHE A 168 6.33 -7.19 4.53
CA PHE A 168 5.56 -5.97 4.70
C PHE A 168 5.87 -5.29 6.04
N ASN A 169 5.73 -5.98 7.16
CA ASN A 169 5.90 -5.41 8.48
C ASN A 169 7.36 -5.46 8.97
N ALA A 170 8.01 -6.60 8.95
CA ALA A 170 9.39 -6.68 9.41
C ALA A 170 10.36 -5.95 8.48
N GLY A 171 10.12 -6.02 7.17
CA GLY A 171 10.88 -5.26 6.18
C GLY A 171 10.78 -3.74 6.37
N SER A 172 9.66 -3.24 6.91
CA SER A 172 9.47 -1.82 7.22
C SER A 172 10.38 -1.30 8.34
N GLY A 173 11.03 -2.19 9.09
CA GLY A 173 12.12 -1.83 10.01
C GLY A 173 13.36 -1.32 9.29
N LEU A 174 13.51 -1.57 7.98
CA LEU A 174 14.60 -1.16 7.11
C LEU A 174 15.99 -1.53 7.64
N ALA A 175 16.07 -2.50 8.52
CA ALA A 175 17.28 -3.04 9.12
C ALA A 175 17.07 -4.47 9.61
N ALA A 176 18.13 -5.26 9.72
CA ALA A 176 18.10 -6.59 10.33
C ALA A 176 18.40 -6.47 11.84
N ASP A 177 17.45 -5.95 12.60
CA ASP A 177 17.59 -5.63 14.01
C ASP A 177 16.44 -6.17 14.89
N GLY A 178 16.46 -5.82 16.17
CA GLY A 178 15.44 -6.22 17.12
C GLY A 178 14.03 -5.67 16.81
N LEU A 179 13.93 -4.49 16.16
CA LEU A 179 12.66 -3.91 15.75
C LEU A 179 12.03 -4.75 14.63
N ALA A 180 12.80 -5.11 13.62
CA ALA A 180 12.34 -5.97 12.54
C ALA A 180 11.96 -7.37 13.05
N ALA A 181 12.77 -7.95 13.96
CA ALA A 181 12.47 -9.24 14.58
C ALA A 181 11.18 -9.20 15.42
N ASN A 182 10.97 -8.15 16.18
CA ASN A 182 9.72 -7.94 16.93
C ASN A 182 8.51 -7.80 16.00
N ALA A 183 8.62 -6.98 14.94
CA ALA A 183 7.56 -6.82 13.95
C ALA A 183 7.21 -8.13 13.25
N PHE A 184 8.20 -8.98 12.96
CA PHE A 184 8.00 -10.33 12.42
C PHE A 184 7.18 -11.21 13.36
N MET A 185 7.58 -11.29 14.63
CA MET A 185 6.93 -12.12 15.64
C MET A 185 5.49 -11.66 15.91
N VAL A 186 5.28 -10.36 16.10
CA VAL A 186 3.95 -9.77 16.36
C VAL A 186 3.03 -9.99 15.16
N THR A 187 3.54 -9.82 13.94
CA THR A 187 2.78 -10.09 12.71
C THR A 187 2.32 -11.55 12.66
N HIS A 188 3.20 -12.51 12.96
CA HIS A 188 2.85 -13.92 12.95
C HIS A 188 1.74 -14.24 13.95
N ILE A 189 1.84 -13.75 15.16
CA ILE A 189 0.84 -13.98 16.22
C ILE A 189 -0.49 -13.33 15.85
N ALA A 190 -0.49 -12.08 15.39
CA ALA A 190 -1.71 -11.34 15.05
C ALA A 190 -2.46 -11.98 13.88
N VAL A 191 -1.75 -12.37 12.81
CA VAL A 191 -2.36 -13.01 11.63
C VAL A 191 -2.93 -14.38 12.01
N SER A 192 -2.19 -15.19 12.78
CA SER A 192 -2.65 -16.50 13.25
C SER A 192 -3.96 -16.38 14.04
N TYR A 193 -4.05 -15.42 14.96
CA TYR A 193 -5.24 -15.20 15.76
C TYR A 193 -6.43 -14.76 14.90
N THR A 194 -6.24 -13.82 14.00
CA THR A 194 -7.30 -13.30 13.12
C THR A 194 -7.89 -14.41 12.24
N HIS A 195 -7.04 -15.28 11.68
CA HIS A 195 -7.49 -16.37 10.81
C HIS A 195 -8.17 -17.50 11.56
N LEU A 196 -7.72 -17.84 12.76
CA LEU A 196 -8.37 -18.85 13.60
C LEU A 196 -9.78 -18.36 14.02
N ARG A 197 -9.92 -17.11 14.43
CA ARG A 197 -11.22 -16.56 14.83
C ARG A 197 -12.21 -16.41 13.67
N ALA A 198 -11.75 -16.13 12.46
CA ALA A 198 -12.62 -16.05 11.29
C ALA A 198 -13.30 -17.39 10.97
N HIS A 199 -12.72 -18.52 11.38
CA HIS A 199 -13.33 -19.84 11.25
C HIS A 199 -14.42 -20.10 12.28
N GLU A 200 -14.34 -19.52 13.47
CA GLU A 200 -15.35 -19.70 14.51
C GLU A 200 -16.67 -18.98 14.21
N THR A 201 -16.62 -17.89 13.45
CA THR A 201 -17.83 -17.12 13.09
C THR A 201 -18.59 -17.68 11.87
N VAL A 202 -18.10 -18.74 11.25
CA VAL A 202 -18.75 -19.43 10.10
C VAL A 202 -19.55 -20.66 10.56
N LEU A 203 -19.46 -21.04 11.83
CA LEU A 203 -20.11 -22.22 12.40
C LEU A 203 -21.36 -21.90 13.24
N ASP A 204 -21.73 -20.63 13.40
CA ASP A 204 -22.96 -20.14 13.99
C ASP A 204 -23.89 -19.54 12.90
#